data_973524fcee8560af26a5365329421f03
#
_entry.id   973524fcee8560af26a5365329421f03
#
_cell.length_a   1.000
_cell.length_b   1.000
_cell.length_c   1.000
_cell.angle_alpha   90.00
_cell.angle_beta   90.00
_cell.angle_gamma   90.00
#
_symmetry.space_group_name_H-M   'P 1'
#
loop_
_entity.id
_entity.type
_entity.pdbx_description
1 polymer ?
#
loop_
_entity_poly.entity_id
_entity_poly.type
_entity_poly.pdbx_seq_one_letter_code
_entity_poly.pdbx_strand_id
1 'polypeptide(L)'
;TICLNMIVKNESHIIKKTLTNIIKYVRLDYWVICDTGSTDNTVNIITSFFNELNIPGEIHNHEWKDFAHNRNLSLDLAYGKSDYLFIFDADDEIHGSFKIPSLTKDSYMVLFGGGYSYKRTSIINNRKKWKYFGVLHEVIVGQEEMTESMVITGEYHFVSGRTGSRNMNINKYTEDAQLLEDTFYKT
;
A
#
# COMPACT_ATOMS: atom_id res chain seq x y z
N THR A 1 -6.26 15.76 5.54
CA THR A 1 -6.92 14.76 4.66
C THR A 1 -5.99 13.59 4.40
N ILE A 2 -6.57 12.38 4.28
CA ILE A 2 -5.84 11.11 4.09
C ILE A 2 -6.41 10.39 2.86
N CYS A 3 -5.51 10.00 1.95
CA CYS A 3 -5.84 9.18 0.79
C CYS A 3 -5.27 7.77 0.96
N LEU A 4 -6.09 6.73 0.76
CA LEU A 4 -5.60 5.37 0.64
C LEU A 4 -4.85 5.20 -0.69
N ASN A 5 -3.66 4.63 -0.64
CA ASN A 5 -2.87 4.29 -1.82
C ASN A 5 -2.52 2.81 -1.82
N MET A 6 -2.86 2.12 -2.90
CA MET A 6 -2.73 0.66 -2.99
C MET A 6 -2.49 0.24 -4.44
N ILE A 7 -1.75 -0.86 -4.63
CA ILE A 7 -1.73 -1.62 -5.88
C ILE A 7 -2.43 -2.96 -5.67
N VAL A 8 -3.19 -3.44 -6.66
CA VAL A 8 -3.96 -4.68 -6.54
C VAL A 8 -3.83 -5.53 -7.82
N LYS A 9 -3.99 -6.85 -7.66
CA LYS A 9 -4.16 -7.79 -8.77
C LYS A 9 -4.84 -9.07 -8.31
N ASN A 10 -6.05 -9.35 -8.81
CA ASN A 10 -6.82 -10.57 -8.52
C ASN A 10 -7.06 -10.82 -7.02
N GLU A 11 -7.50 -9.80 -6.30
CA GLU A 11 -7.73 -9.83 -4.85
C GLU A 11 -9.22 -9.91 -4.47
N SER A 12 -10.10 -10.32 -5.41
CA SER A 12 -11.57 -10.34 -5.19
C SER A 12 -12.00 -11.14 -3.96
N HIS A 13 -11.21 -12.15 -3.58
CA HIS A 13 -11.47 -13.03 -2.44
C HIS A 13 -11.22 -12.38 -1.07
N ILE A 14 -10.41 -11.32 -1.00
CA ILE A 14 -10.00 -10.67 0.27
C ILE A 14 -10.25 -9.16 0.31
N ILE A 15 -10.25 -8.47 -0.83
CA ILE A 15 -10.20 -7.00 -0.88
C ILE A 15 -11.31 -6.32 -0.08
N LYS A 16 -12.54 -6.84 -0.09
CA LYS A 16 -13.64 -6.27 0.69
C LYS A 16 -13.37 -6.34 2.20
N LYS A 17 -12.78 -7.46 2.70
CA LYS A 17 -12.37 -7.61 4.10
C LYS A 17 -11.31 -6.59 4.46
N THR A 18 -10.30 -6.44 3.60
CA THR A 18 -9.19 -5.49 3.80
C THR A 18 -9.69 -4.06 3.86
N LEU A 19 -10.52 -3.63 2.91
CA LEU A 19 -11.09 -2.29 2.91
C LEU A 19 -11.98 -2.04 4.15
N THR A 20 -12.77 -3.03 4.56
CA THR A 20 -13.59 -2.96 5.80
C THR A 20 -12.69 -2.82 7.03
N ASN A 21 -11.56 -3.53 7.08
CA ASN A 21 -10.60 -3.40 8.16
C ASN A 21 -9.98 -1.99 8.19
N ILE A 22 -9.57 -1.45 7.05
CA ILE A 22 -8.98 -0.11 6.96
C ILE A 22 -9.94 0.95 7.52
N ILE A 23 -11.19 1.02 7.03
CA ILE A 23 -12.13 2.07 7.41
C ILE A 23 -12.55 2.02 8.89
N LYS A 24 -12.35 0.87 9.55
CA LYS A 24 -12.57 0.75 11.01
C LYS A 24 -11.58 1.59 11.81
N TYR A 25 -10.36 1.79 11.29
CA TYR A 25 -9.26 2.44 11.99
C TYR A 25 -8.86 3.78 11.39
N VAL A 26 -9.09 3.96 10.09
CA VAL A 26 -8.64 5.13 9.33
C VAL A 26 -9.83 5.80 8.66
N ARG A 27 -10.05 7.07 8.99
CA ARG A 27 -10.97 7.91 8.23
C ARG A 27 -10.29 8.32 6.93
N LEU A 28 -10.80 7.82 5.82
CA LEU A 28 -10.33 8.16 4.48
C LEU A 28 -11.13 9.32 3.91
N ASP A 29 -10.44 10.28 3.30
CA ASP A 29 -11.04 11.40 2.57
C ASP A 29 -11.02 11.15 1.04
N TYR A 30 -10.07 10.31 0.59
CA TYR A 30 -9.90 9.95 -0.82
C TYR A 30 -9.24 8.56 -0.95
N TRP A 31 -9.27 7.98 -2.15
CA TRP A 31 -8.53 6.77 -2.45
C TRP A 31 -8.01 6.78 -3.89
N VAL A 32 -6.81 6.25 -4.10
CA VAL A 32 -6.19 5.99 -5.40
C VAL A 32 -5.64 4.57 -5.39
N ILE A 33 -6.23 3.71 -6.21
CA ILE A 33 -5.85 2.30 -6.30
C ILE A 33 -5.44 2.00 -7.74
N CYS A 34 -4.27 1.38 -7.92
CA CYS A 34 -3.80 0.94 -9.21
C CYS A 34 -4.03 -0.57 -9.36
N ASP A 35 -4.89 -0.94 -10.29
CA ASP A 35 -5.07 -2.32 -10.72
C ASP A 35 -3.97 -2.69 -11.70
N THR A 36 -3.26 -3.78 -11.45
CA THR A 36 -2.13 -4.23 -12.27
C THR A 36 -2.48 -5.41 -13.17
N GLY A 37 -3.72 -5.43 -13.64
CA GLY A 37 -4.25 -6.39 -14.58
C GLY A 37 -5.05 -7.50 -13.91
N SER A 38 -6.03 -7.16 -13.08
CA SER A 38 -7.00 -8.11 -12.55
C SER A 38 -7.92 -8.66 -13.65
N THR A 39 -8.19 -9.94 -13.58
CA THR A 39 -9.11 -10.66 -14.46
C THR A 39 -10.36 -11.15 -13.72
N ASP A 40 -10.39 -10.93 -12.40
CA ASP A 40 -11.50 -11.26 -11.51
C ASP A 40 -12.35 -10.02 -11.17
N ASN A 41 -13.19 -10.12 -10.14
CA ASN A 41 -14.11 -9.05 -9.77
C ASN A 41 -13.48 -7.95 -8.85
N THR A 42 -12.16 -7.91 -8.70
CA THR A 42 -11.46 -6.99 -7.77
C THR A 42 -11.88 -5.54 -7.96
N VAL A 43 -11.81 -5.04 -9.19
CA VAL A 43 -12.10 -3.64 -9.54
C VAL A 43 -13.54 -3.26 -9.18
N ASN A 44 -14.51 -4.12 -9.52
CA ASN A 44 -15.92 -3.85 -9.23
C ASN A 44 -16.21 -3.85 -7.73
N ILE A 45 -15.55 -4.75 -6.95
CA ILE A 45 -15.70 -4.79 -5.49
C ILE A 45 -15.19 -3.49 -4.86
N ILE A 46 -14.02 -3.01 -5.27
CA ILE A 46 -13.42 -1.76 -4.78
C ILE A 46 -14.33 -0.57 -5.08
N THR A 47 -14.76 -0.43 -6.34
CA THR A 47 -15.60 0.68 -6.78
C THR A 47 -16.94 0.71 -6.05
N SER A 48 -17.60 -0.45 -5.95
CA SER A 48 -18.87 -0.57 -5.22
C SER A 48 -18.71 -0.24 -3.74
N PHE A 49 -17.65 -0.73 -3.11
CA PHE A 49 -17.38 -0.50 -1.69
C PHE A 49 -17.26 1.00 -1.36
N PHE A 50 -16.47 1.74 -2.11
CA PHE A 50 -16.28 3.17 -1.85
C PHE A 50 -17.48 4.02 -2.28
N ASN A 51 -18.22 3.61 -3.32
CA ASN A 51 -19.49 4.25 -3.71
C ASN A 51 -20.53 4.13 -2.61
N GLU A 52 -20.69 2.94 -1.99
CA GLU A 52 -21.61 2.72 -0.87
C GLU A 52 -21.31 3.63 0.32
N LEU A 53 -20.03 3.96 0.55
CA LEU A 53 -19.58 4.83 1.64
C LEU A 53 -19.51 6.32 1.26
N ASN A 54 -19.79 6.67 0.02
CA ASN A 54 -19.64 8.02 -0.53
C ASN A 54 -18.23 8.61 -0.32
N ILE A 55 -17.19 7.77 -0.41
CA ILE A 55 -15.78 8.21 -0.35
C ILE A 55 -15.27 8.35 -1.79
N PRO A 56 -14.91 9.57 -2.23
CA PRO A 56 -14.42 9.81 -3.58
C PRO A 56 -13.05 9.18 -3.80
N GLY A 57 -12.78 8.78 -5.05
CA GLY A 57 -11.47 8.25 -5.40
C GLY A 57 -11.40 7.74 -6.83
N GLU A 58 -10.31 7.08 -7.15
CA GLU A 58 -9.98 6.68 -8.51
C GLU A 58 -9.35 5.29 -8.54
N ILE A 59 -9.69 4.53 -9.58
CA ILE A 59 -9.00 3.29 -9.92
C ILE A 59 -8.33 3.46 -11.29
N HIS A 60 -7.07 3.04 -11.39
CA HIS A 60 -6.27 3.13 -12.61
C HIS A 60 -5.75 1.77 -13.01
N ASN A 61 -5.81 1.46 -14.30
CA ASN A 61 -5.34 0.18 -14.85
C ASN A 61 -3.95 0.38 -15.45
N HIS A 62 -2.98 -0.41 -15.00
CA HIS A 62 -1.62 -0.42 -15.50
C HIS A 62 -1.13 -1.85 -15.69
N GLU A 63 -0.29 -2.07 -16.69
CA GLU A 63 0.39 -3.34 -16.82
C GLU A 63 1.36 -3.56 -15.65
N TRP A 64 1.44 -4.82 -15.21
CA TRP A 64 2.42 -5.23 -14.23
C TRP A 64 3.83 -5.22 -14.83
N LYS A 65 4.78 -4.59 -14.15
CA LYS A 65 6.22 -4.70 -14.44
C LYS A 65 6.98 -5.28 -13.25
N ASP A 66 7.06 -4.51 -12.17
CA ASP A 66 7.63 -4.88 -10.89
C ASP A 66 6.98 -4.03 -9.79
N PHE A 67 7.29 -4.35 -8.54
CA PHE A 67 6.67 -3.66 -7.41
C PHE A 67 7.02 -2.18 -7.35
N ALA A 68 8.30 -1.82 -7.47
CA ALA A 68 8.69 -0.41 -7.40
C ALA A 68 8.08 0.40 -8.53
N HIS A 69 8.07 -0.12 -9.76
CA HIS A 69 7.47 0.54 -10.90
C HIS A 69 5.98 0.84 -10.68
N ASN A 70 5.19 -0.20 -10.34
CA ASN A 70 3.74 -0.03 -10.18
C ASN A 70 3.38 0.79 -8.94
N ARG A 71 4.15 0.69 -7.84
CA ARG A 71 3.96 1.56 -6.68
C ARG A 71 4.32 3.02 -7.00
N ASN A 72 5.36 3.28 -7.79
CA ASN A 72 5.71 4.64 -8.22
C ASN A 72 4.62 5.26 -9.08
N LEU A 73 4.05 4.52 -10.02
CA LEU A 73 2.88 4.99 -10.78
C LEU A 73 1.71 5.34 -9.84
N SER A 74 1.44 4.50 -8.84
CA SER A 74 0.38 4.74 -7.86
C SER A 74 0.64 5.99 -7.00
N LEU A 75 1.90 6.24 -6.60
CA LEU A 75 2.29 7.46 -5.89
C LEU A 75 2.10 8.70 -6.76
N ASP A 76 2.55 8.66 -8.01
CA ASP A 76 2.43 9.80 -8.95
C ASP A 76 0.96 10.17 -9.20
N LEU A 77 0.08 9.18 -9.36
CA LEU A 77 -1.35 9.40 -9.53
C LEU A 77 -2.03 9.99 -8.29
N ALA A 78 -1.55 9.63 -7.10
CA ALA A 78 -2.09 10.12 -5.84
C ALA A 78 -1.49 11.48 -5.41
N TYR A 79 -0.39 11.92 -6.03
CA TYR A 79 0.33 13.12 -5.62
C TYR A 79 -0.56 14.37 -5.56
N GLY A 80 -0.55 15.03 -4.41
CA GLY A 80 -1.28 16.27 -4.17
C GLY A 80 -2.80 16.14 -3.99
N LYS A 81 -3.38 14.92 -4.07
CA LYS A 81 -4.83 14.69 -3.90
C LYS A 81 -5.30 14.71 -2.44
N SER A 82 -4.36 14.65 -1.51
CA SER A 82 -4.61 14.74 -0.06
C SER A 82 -3.37 15.30 0.63
N ASP A 83 -3.45 15.56 1.94
CA ASP A 83 -2.27 15.97 2.72
C ASP A 83 -1.33 14.79 2.99
N TYR A 84 -1.89 13.60 3.21
CA TYR A 84 -1.14 12.37 3.47
C TYR A 84 -1.65 11.19 2.65
N LEU A 85 -0.75 10.30 2.25
CA LEU A 85 -1.09 8.98 1.74
C LEU A 85 -0.98 7.96 2.85
N PHE A 86 -1.99 7.10 2.96
CA PHE A 86 -1.94 5.87 3.73
C PHE A 86 -1.70 4.70 2.76
N ILE A 87 -0.49 4.16 2.79
CA ILE A 87 -0.06 3.06 1.92
C ILE A 87 -0.39 1.75 2.60
N PHE A 88 -1.13 0.88 1.90
CA PHE A 88 -1.60 -0.37 2.45
C PHE A 88 -1.63 -1.47 1.38
N ASP A 89 -1.28 -2.69 1.74
CA ASP A 89 -1.32 -3.82 0.81
C ASP A 89 -2.68 -4.55 0.91
N ALA A 90 -3.10 -5.16 -0.20
CA ALA A 90 -4.43 -5.78 -0.31
C ALA A 90 -4.67 -6.95 0.66
N ASP A 91 -3.59 -7.55 1.18
CA ASP A 91 -3.62 -8.66 2.12
C ASP A 91 -3.09 -8.32 3.53
N ASP A 92 -2.84 -7.04 3.81
CA ASP A 92 -2.50 -6.58 5.16
C ASP A 92 -3.77 -6.42 6.03
N GLU A 93 -3.61 -6.52 7.34
CA GLU A 93 -4.69 -6.37 8.32
C GLU A 93 -4.20 -5.60 9.56
N ILE A 94 -5.01 -4.68 10.07
CA ILE A 94 -4.76 -3.92 11.30
C ILE A 94 -5.44 -4.62 12.45
N HIS A 95 -4.70 -4.85 13.54
CA HIS A 95 -5.18 -5.44 14.80
C HIS A 95 -4.93 -4.52 15.99
N GLY A 96 -5.75 -4.68 17.03
CA GLY A 96 -5.63 -3.93 18.27
C GLY A 96 -6.28 -2.54 18.24
N SER A 97 -5.63 -1.56 18.85
CA SER A 97 -6.19 -0.21 19.06
C SER A 97 -5.42 0.85 18.25
N PHE A 98 -5.27 0.64 16.93
CA PHE A 98 -4.59 1.59 16.06
C PHE A 98 -5.32 2.93 16.01
N LYS A 99 -4.56 4.02 16.17
CA LYS A 99 -5.04 5.39 15.99
C LYS A 99 -3.98 6.22 15.30
N ILE A 100 -4.38 6.95 14.27
CA ILE A 100 -3.51 7.92 13.61
C ILE A 100 -3.39 9.16 14.50
N PRO A 101 -2.16 9.59 14.86
CA PRO A 101 -1.95 10.82 15.62
C PRO A 101 -2.20 12.06 14.73
N SER A 102 -2.07 13.25 15.33
CA SER A 102 -1.99 14.48 14.52
C SER A 102 -0.77 14.41 13.60
N LEU A 103 -1.02 14.42 12.30
CA LEU A 103 0.02 14.27 11.28
C LEU A 103 0.71 15.61 11.02
N THR A 104 1.99 15.70 11.36
CA THR A 104 2.85 16.90 11.21
C THR A 104 4.24 16.58 10.63
N LYS A 105 4.58 15.30 10.54
CA LYS A 105 5.87 14.81 10.05
C LYS A 105 5.79 14.39 8.59
N ASP A 106 6.93 14.20 7.94
CA ASP A 106 6.98 13.79 6.55
C ASP A 106 6.61 12.32 6.35
N SER A 107 6.91 11.47 7.34
CA SER A 107 6.49 10.08 7.27
C SER A 107 6.21 9.47 8.64
N TYR A 108 5.41 8.40 8.63
CA TYR A 108 5.09 7.63 9.82
C TYR A 108 5.27 6.14 9.52
N MET A 109 5.98 5.50 10.44
CA MET A 109 6.14 4.04 10.43
C MET A 109 5.13 3.41 11.39
N VAL A 110 4.59 2.27 11.00
CA VAL A 110 3.73 1.43 11.82
C VAL A 110 4.46 0.12 12.18
N LEU A 111 3.98 -0.54 13.23
CA LEU A 111 4.53 -1.81 13.71
C LEU A 111 3.83 -2.96 12.98
N PHE A 112 4.62 -3.81 12.34
CA PHE A 112 4.20 -5.06 11.73
C PHE A 112 4.63 -6.27 12.55
N GLY A 113 3.81 -7.32 12.57
CA GLY A 113 4.11 -8.60 13.18
C GLY A 113 3.57 -8.77 14.59
N GLY A 114 3.33 -10.02 14.98
CA GLY A 114 2.82 -10.39 16.31
C GLY A 114 3.85 -11.04 17.23
N GLY A 115 4.93 -11.63 16.69
CA GLY A 115 6.01 -12.27 17.46
C GLY A 115 7.36 -11.58 17.24
N TYR A 116 7.74 -11.44 15.97
CA TYR A 116 8.80 -10.53 15.55
C TYR A 116 8.14 -9.28 14.99
N SER A 117 8.48 -8.11 15.56
CA SER A 117 7.98 -6.82 15.07
C SER A 117 9.04 -6.09 14.25
N TYR A 118 8.63 -5.56 13.11
CA TYR A 118 9.42 -4.63 12.31
C TYR A 118 8.61 -3.38 12.01
N LYS A 119 9.29 -2.32 11.60
CA LYS A 119 8.67 -1.04 11.25
C LYS A 119 8.62 -0.89 9.74
N ARG A 120 7.47 -0.44 9.22
CA ARG A 120 7.31 -0.11 7.80
C ARG A 120 6.69 1.28 7.68
N THR A 121 7.22 2.10 6.78
CA THR A 121 6.62 3.39 6.41
C THR A 121 5.28 3.13 5.74
N SER A 122 4.20 3.61 6.35
CA SER A 122 2.83 3.41 5.86
C SER A 122 2.05 4.71 5.69
N ILE A 123 2.51 5.83 6.27
CA ILE A 123 1.91 7.14 6.04
C ILE A 123 3.01 8.09 5.59
N ILE A 124 2.76 8.83 4.51
CA ILE A 124 3.71 9.79 3.96
C ILE A 124 3.01 11.13 3.63
N ASN A 125 3.75 12.23 3.79
CA ASN A 125 3.31 13.56 3.39
C ASN A 125 3.17 13.63 1.86
N ASN A 126 1.93 13.80 1.38
CA ASN A 126 1.60 13.76 -0.05
C ASN A 126 1.86 15.10 -0.78
N ARG A 127 2.43 16.07 -0.11
CA ARG A 127 2.92 17.33 -0.71
C ARG A 127 4.40 17.26 -1.05
N LYS A 128 5.08 16.16 -0.68
CA LYS A 128 6.48 15.86 -1.00
C LYS A 128 6.58 14.69 -1.97
N LYS A 129 7.68 14.65 -2.72
CA LYS A 129 7.94 13.56 -3.68
C LYS A 129 8.56 12.38 -2.98
N TRP A 130 8.04 11.20 -3.29
CA TRP A 130 8.51 9.91 -2.78
C TRP A 130 8.75 8.95 -3.93
N LYS A 131 9.65 8.01 -3.73
CA LYS A 131 9.97 7.00 -4.74
C LYS A 131 10.30 5.67 -4.09
N TYR A 132 9.78 4.60 -4.67
CA TYR A 132 10.16 3.24 -4.37
C TYR A 132 11.38 2.82 -5.19
N PHE A 133 12.30 2.10 -4.54
CA PHE A 133 13.48 1.49 -5.14
C PHE A 133 13.50 0.00 -4.82
N GLY A 134 14.00 -0.80 -5.78
CA GLY A 134 14.09 -2.25 -5.66
C GLY A 134 12.95 -2.95 -6.39
N VAL A 135 13.26 -3.95 -7.19
CA VAL A 135 12.26 -4.73 -7.95
C VAL A 135 11.48 -5.70 -7.05
N LEU A 136 12.12 -6.11 -5.93
CA LEU A 136 11.55 -6.88 -4.83
C LEU A 136 12.04 -6.30 -3.52
N HIS A 137 11.23 -6.44 -2.45
CA HIS A 137 11.53 -5.87 -1.13
C HIS A 137 11.84 -4.37 -1.20
N GLU A 138 11.05 -3.69 -2.00
CA GLU A 138 11.19 -2.28 -2.30
C GLU A 138 11.10 -1.40 -1.05
N VAL A 139 11.91 -0.35 -1.04
CA VAL A 139 11.90 0.66 0.00
C VAL A 139 11.41 2.00 -0.55
N ILE A 140 10.61 2.72 0.23
CA ILE A 140 10.16 4.06 -0.11
C ILE A 140 11.11 5.10 0.49
N VAL A 141 11.53 6.06 -0.34
CA VAL A 141 12.49 7.11 0.03
C VAL A 141 11.95 8.46 -0.45
N GLY A 142 12.05 9.47 0.40
CA GLY A 142 11.77 10.85 0.03
C GLY A 142 12.79 11.36 -0.99
N GLN A 143 12.34 12.13 -1.98
CA GLN A 143 13.16 12.67 -3.04
C GLN A 143 13.64 14.11 -2.77
N GLU A 144 13.19 14.69 -1.68
CA GLU A 144 13.52 16.04 -1.22
C GLU A 144 14.10 15.96 0.19
N GLU A 145 14.54 17.09 0.74
CA GLU A 145 14.97 17.13 2.13
C GLU A 145 13.80 16.78 3.04
N MET A 146 13.91 15.63 3.72
CA MET A 146 12.93 15.12 4.67
C MET A 146 13.31 15.55 6.07
N THR A 147 12.37 16.20 6.74
CA THR A 147 12.65 16.74 8.07
C THR A 147 12.58 15.69 9.15
N GLU A 148 11.56 14.85 9.16
CA GLU A 148 11.36 13.92 10.26
C GLU A 148 10.48 12.72 9.89
N SER A 149 10.84 11.57 10.45
CA SER A 149 10.03 10.36 10.47
C SER A 149 9.63 10.00 11.89
N MET A 150 8.42 9.52 12.11
CA MET A 150 7.91 9.12 13.41
C MET A 150 7.39 7.68 13.39
N VAL A 151 7.60 6.95 14.48
CA VAL A 151 6.95 5.65 14.69
C VAL A 151 5.65 5.88 15.45
N ILE A 152 4.52 5.42 14.91
CA ILE A 152 3.26 5.40 15.65
C ILE A 152 3.35 4.27 16.67
N THR A 153 3.18 4.61 17.94
CA THR A 153 3.22 3.65 19.05
C THR A 153 1.81 3.41 19.59
N GLY A 154 1.59 2.26 20.25
CA GLY A 154 0.30 1.89 20.83
C GLY A 154 0.11 0.39 20.94
N GLU A 155 -1.02 -0.03 21.46
CA GLU A 155 -1.40 -1.44 21.56
C GLU A 155 -2.04 -1.94 20.26
N TYR A 156 -1.26 -1.96 19.19
CA TYR A 156 -1.68 -2.41 17.88
C TYR A 156 -0.53 -3.09 17.15
N HIS A 157 -0.86 -3.82 16.10
CA HIS A 157 0.09 -4.30 15.10
C HIS A 157 -0.61 -4.50 13.76
N PHE A 158 0.16 -4.39 12.70
CA PHE A 158 -0.25 -4.76 11.35
C PHE A 158 0.26 -6.17 11.06
N VAL A 159 -0.52 -6.94 10.34
CA VAL A 159 -0.14 -8.30 9.91
C VAL A 159 -0.13 -8.32 8.38
N SER A 160 0.98 -8.81 7.81
CA SER A 160 1.02 -9.14 6.39
C SER A 160 0.35 -10.50 6.19
N GLY A 161 -0.76 -10.52 5.46
CA GLY A 161 -1.71 -11.62 5.48
C GLY A 161 -1.26 -12.87 4.75
N ARG A 162 -0.31 -12.82 3.86
CA ARG A 162 0.12 -13.94 2.98
C ARG A 162 -1.04 -14.63 2.23
N THR A 163 -2.19 -14.01 2.17
CA THR A 163 -3.40 -14.52 1.51
C THR A 163 -3.67 -13.89 0.16
N GLY A 164 -2.86 -12.90 -0.22
CA GLY A 164 -2.91 -12.25 -1.52
C GLY A 164 -2.65 -13.21 -2.68
N SER A 165 -3.19 -12.91 -3.83
CA SER A 165 -3.13 -13.72 -5.06
C SER A 165 -1.70 -14.17 -5.41
N ARG A 166 -0.71 -13.28 -5.23
CA ARG A 166 0.70 -13.63 -5.43
C ARG A 166 1.21 -14.75 -4.50
N ASN A 167 0.75 -14.79 -3.26
CA ASN A 167 1.18 -15.82 -2.31
C ASN A 167 0.58 -17.20 -2.60
N MET A 168 -0.47 -17.27 -3.40
CA MET A 168 -1.06 -18.53 -3.89
C MET A 168 -0.33 -19.07 -5.12
N ASN A 169 0.57 -18.31 -5.73
CA ASN A 169 1.38 -18.78 -6.86
C ASN A 169 2.50 -19.70 -6.37
N ILE A 170 2.44 -20.97 -6.78
CA ILE A 170 3.43 -22.01 -6.42
C ILE A 170 4.85 -21.68 -6.93
N ASN A 171 4.95 -20.93 -8.03
CA ASN A 171 6.21 -20.55 -8.66
C ASN A 171 6.78 -19.22 -8.14
N LYS A 172 6.13 -18.59 -7.17
CA LYS A 172 6.49 -17.25 -6.68
C LYS A 172 7.99 -17.07 -6.44
N TYR A 173 8.61 -18.00 -5.71
CA TYR A 173 10.02 -17.87 -5.35
C TYR A 173 10.97 -18.04 -6.54
N THR A 174 10.59 -18.86 -7.52
CA THR A 174 11.36 -19.03 -8.76
C THR A 174 11.27 -17.77 -9.63
N GLU A 175 10.07 -17.19 -9.75
CA GLU A 175 9.84 -15.95 -10.47
C GLU A 175 10.56 -14.76 -9.78
N ASP A 176 10.55 -14.72 -8.45
CA ASP A 176 11.26 -13.72 -7.66
C ASP A 176 12.78 -13.82 -7.86
N ALA A 177 13.34 -15.04 -7.85
CA ALA A 177 14.76 -15.27 -8.10
C ALA A 177 15.16 -14.83 -9.51
N GLN A 178 14.37 -15.18 -10.52
CA GLN A 178 14.60 -14.79 -11.91
C GLN A 178 14.55 -13.27 -12.08
N LEU A 179 13.57 -12.60 -11.46
CA LEU A 179 13.46 -11.14 -11.51
C LEU A 179 14.68 -10.43 -10.90
N LEU A 180 15.20 -10.95 -9.78
CA LEU A 180 16.41 -10.43 -9.15
C LEU A 180 17.65 -10.64 -10.04
N GLU A 181 17.80 -11.84 -10.61
CA GLU A 181 18.90 -12.19 -11.52
C GLU A 181 18.87 -11.30 -12.77
N ASP A 182 17.72 -11.19 -13.44
CA ASP A 182 17.55 -10.35 -14.62
C ASP A 182 17.87 -8.88 -14.36
N THR A 183 17.57 -8.41 -13.15
CA THR A 183 17.85 -7.02 -12.77
C THR A 183 19.35 -6.82 -12.50
N PHE A 184 20.00 -7.79 -11.87
CA PHE A 184 21.43 -7.73 -11.57
C PHE A 184 22.29 -7.66 -12.85
N TYR A 185 21.93 -8.40 -13.90
CA TYR A 185 22.67 -8.40 -15.17
C TYR A 185 22.33 -7.22 -16.11
N LYS A 186 21.33 -6.41 -15.79
CA LYS A 186 20.96 -5.21 -16.57
C LYS A 186 21.53 -3.90 -16.02
N THR A 187 22.15 -3.94 -14.84
CA THR A 187 22.89 -2.83 -14.21
C THR A 187 24.38 -2.95 -14.47
#